data_9b0ed61e688d1e5c8843c06de7cbe3f1
#
_entry.id   9b0ed61e688d1e5c8843c06de7cbe3f1
#
_cell.length_a   1.000
_cell.length_b   1.000
_cell.length_c   1.000
_cell.angle_alpha   90.00
_cell.angle_beta   90.00
_cell.angle_gamma   90.00
#
_symmetry.space_group_name_H-M   'P 1'
#
loop_
_entity.id
_entity.type
_entity.pdbx_description
1 polymer ?
#
loop_
_entity_poly.entity_id
_entity_poly.type
_entity_poly.pdbx_seq_one_letter_code
_entity_poly.pdbx_strand_id
1 'polypeptide(L)'
;MHITCRIDRVLSPDAMMIRKAVFIEEQGFQNEFDQTDETAFHLVLYADGAPAAVARLFAQQDGAAYTVGRIAVLSQYRGLHLGNHILKEAEQCARRLGARRLVLSAQCRVQPFYEKNGYTASGDVYLDEFCTHIHMEKML
;
A
#
# COMPACT_ATOMS: atom_id res chain seq x y z
N MET A 1 3.57 -13.29 17.79
CA MET A 1 4.43 -12.54 16.84
C MET A 1 4.36 -11.07 17.16
N HIS A 2 5.50 -10.45 17.34
CA HIS A 2 5.57 -9.02 17.69
C HIS A 2 5.65 -8.20 16.41
N ILE A 3 4.65 -7.30 16.20
CA ILE A 3 4.57 -6.47 15.00
C ILE A 3 4.84 -5.02 15.36
N THR A 4 5.76 -4.39 14.63
CA THR A 4 6.03 -2.95 14.74
C THR A 4 5.89 -2.32 13.36
N CYS A 5 5.60 -1.02 13.31
CA CYS A 5 5.50 -0.25 12.08
C CYS A 5 6.47 0.92 12.12
N ARG A 6 7.24 1.07 11.05
CA ARG A 6 8.10 2.22 10.86
C ARG A 6 7.59 3.07 9.70
N ILE A 7 7.50 4.39 9.90
CA ILE A 7 7.04 5.33 8.89
C ILE A 7 8.15 6.35 8.64
N ASP A 8 8.61 6.43 7.39
CA ASP A 8 9.69 7.32 6.98
C ASP A 8 9.31 8.10 5.72
N ARG A 9 9.93 9.27 5.53
CA ARG A 9 9.81 10.06 4.30
C ARG A 9 10.81 9.62 3.22
N VAL A 10 11.72 8.74 3.57
CA VAL A 10 12.75 8.20 2.67
C VAL A 10 12.45 6.74 2.40
N LEU A 11 12.57 6.33 1.13
CA LEU A 11 12.40 4.92 0.74
C LEU A 11 13.58 4.13 1.29
N SER A 12 13.32 3.33 2.33
CA SER A 12 14.36 2.56 3.01
C SER A 12 14.78 1.34 2.18
N PRO A 13 15.98 0.78 2.44
CA PRO A 13 16.38 -0.48 1.83
C PRO A 13 15.41 -1.62 2.09
N ASP A 14 14.81 -1.69 3.28
CA ASP A 14 13.81 -2.71 3.61
C ASP A 14 12.55 -2.58 2.76
N ALA A 15 12.04 -1.35 2.58
CA ALA A 15 10.90 -1.11 1.70
C ALA A 15 11.21 -1.46 0.25
N MET A 16 12.40 -1.09 -0.23
CA MET A 16 12.86 -1.42 -1.58
C MET A 16 12.91 -2.93 -1.79
N MET A 17 13.45 -3.65 -0.83
CA MET A 17 13.59 -5.11 -0.92
C MET A 17 12.23 -5.79 -1.02
N ILE A 18 11.25 -5.41 -0.19
CA ILE A 18 9.91 -6.00 -0.23
C ILE A 18 9.24 -5.71 -1.57
N ARG A 19 9.29 -4.45 -2.03
CA ARG A 19 8.65 -4.04 -3.29
C ARG A 19 9.28 -4.75 -4.48
N LYS A 20 10.60 -4.89 -4.49
CA LYS A 20 11.30 -5.63 -5.55
C LYS A 20 10.87 -7.10 -5.55
N ALA A 21 10.87 -7.75 -4.39
CA ALA A 21 10.53 -9.17 -4.28
C ALA A 21 9.09 -9.44 -4.74
N VAL A 22 8.13 -8.61 -4.36
CA VAL A 22 6.71 -8.85 -4.64
C VAL A 22 6.32 -8.33 -6.03
N PHE A 23 6.62 -7.08 -6.36
CA PHE A 23 6.10 -6.47 -7.58
C PHE A 23 6.95 -6.81 -8.80
N ILE A 24 8.27 -6.84 -8.67
CA ILE A 24 9.15 -7.11 -9.82
C ILE A 24 9.38 -8.61 -9.98
N GLU A 25 9.90 -9.28 -8.96
CA GLU A 25 10.31 -10.67 -9.07
C GLU A 25 9.12 -11.63 -9.12
N GLU A 26 8.11 -11.41 -8.26
CA GLU A 26 6.95 -12.30 -8.19
C GLU A 26 5.90 -11.95 -9.24
N GLN A 27 5.55 -10.68 -9.41
CA GLN A 27 4.43 -10.23 -10.25
C GLN A 27 4.86 -9.76 -11.65
N GLY A 28 6.13 -9.42 -11.86
CA GLY A 28 6.64 -9.06 -13.18
C GLY A 28 6.47 -7.61 -13.61
N PHE A 29 6.15 -6.70 -12.69
CA PHE A 29 6.09 -5.27 -13.01
C PHE A 29 7.49 -4.72 -13.31
N GLN A 30 7.58 -3.77 -14.24
CA GLN A 30 8.86 -3.17 -14.64
C GLN A 30 9.06 -1.76 -14.07
N ASN A 31 7.97 -0.99 -13.93
CA ASN A 31 8.02 0.41 -13.51
C ASN A 31 7.62 0.56 -12.03
N GLU A 32 8.27 -0.19 -11.15
CA GLU A 32 7.90 -0.25 -9.74
C GLU A 32 8.27 1.02 -8.97
N PHE A 33 9.49 1.51 -9.15
CA PHE A 33 9.99 2.71 -8.46
C PHE A 33 9.79 3.94 -9.33
N ASP A 34 9.29 5.03 -8.74
CA ASP A 34 8.92 6.25 -9.47
C ASP A 34 9.18 7.52 -8.66
N GLN A 35 8.88 8.69 -9.24
CA GLN A 35 9.10 9.98 -8.58
C GLN A 35 8.24 10.19 -7.34
N THR A 36 7.08 9.55 -7.25
CA THR A 36 6.22 9.62 -6.07
C THR A 36 6.97 9.15 -4.83
N ASP A 37 7.91 8.23 -4.98
CA ASP A 37 8.72 7.72 -3.87
C ASP A 37 9.53 8.80 -3.17
N GLU A 38 9.86 9.90 -3.85
CA GLU A 38 10.66 10.99 -3.29
C GLU A 38 9.87 11.81 -2.27
N THR A 39 8.52 11.84 -2.38
CA THR A 39 7.65 12.69 -1.55
C THR A 39 6.68 11.88 -0.68
N ALA A 40 6.56 10.59 -0.90
CA ALA A 40 5.63 9.73 -0.16
C ALA A 40 6.13 9.44 1.25
N PHE A 41 5.17 9.10 2.12
CA PHE A 41 5.47 8.40 3.37
C PHE A 41 5.60 6.91 3.06
N HIS A 42 6.63 6.28 3.59
CA HIS A 42 6.90 4.85 3.39
C HIS A 42 6.69 4.13 4.71
N LEU A 43 5.81 3.12 4.70
CA LEU A 43 5.46 2.33 5.87
C LEU A 43 6.04 0.93 5.71
N VAL A 44 6.71 0.43 6.74
CA VAL A 44 7.21 -0.95 6.77
C VAL A 44 6.76 -1.60 8.06
N LEU A 45 6.13 -2.77 7.94
CA LEU A 45 5.85 -3.63 9.08
C LEU A 45 7.01 -4.59 9.29
N TYR A 46 7.38 -4.73 10.55
CA TYR A 46 8.39 -5.69 10.99
C TYR A 46 7.71 -6.76 11.84
N ALA A 47 7.98 -8.02 11.54
CA ALA A 47 7.51 -9.16 12.28
C ALA A 47 8.70 -9.75 13.04
N ASP A 48 8.68 -9.66 14.37
CA ASP A 48 9.80 -10.06 15.22
C ASP A 48 11.15 -9.47 14.75
N GLY A 49 11.12 -8.21 14.33
CA GLY A 49 12.29 -7.46 13.87
C GLY A 49 12.66 -7.65 12.40
N ALA A 50 11.98 -8.53 11.67
CA ALA A 50 12.26 -8.76 10.24
C ALA A 50 11.24 -8.00 9.36
N PRO A 51 11.67 -7.34 8.26
CA PRO A 51 10.74 -6.63 7.38
C PRO A 51 9.79 -7.63 6.72
N ALA A 52 8.48 -7.34 6.76
CA ALA A 52 7.44 -8.28 6.34
C ALA A 52 6.45 -7.70 5.35
N ALA A 53 6.09 -6.42 5.49
CA ALA A 53 5.09 -5.78 4.64
C ALA A 53 5.41 -4.30 4.44
N VAL A 54 4.86 -3.72 3.38
CA VAL A 54 5.15 -2.34 2.99
C VAL A 54 3.90 -1.67 2.43
N ALA A 55 3.85 -0.34 2.56
CA ALA A 55 2.90 0.52 1.85
C ALA A 55 3.55 1.89 1.64
N ARG A 56 3.03 2.65 0.66
CA ARG A 56 3.38 4.07 0.55
C ARG A 56 2.11 4.91 0.59
N LEU A 57 2.23 6.13 1.12
CA LEU A 57 1.10 7.04 1.33
C LEU A 57 1.51 8.43 0.85
N PHE A 58 0.68 9.05 0.00
CA PHE A 58 0.98 10.40 -0.48
C PHE A 58 -0.30 11.21 -0.68
N ALA A 59 -0.15 12.54 -0.56
CA ALA A 59 -1.28 13.47 -0.64
C ALA A 59 -1.77 13.61 -2.09
N GLN A 60 -3.08 13.73 -2.25
CA GLN A 60 -3.70 14.21 -3.49
C GLN A 60 -3.67 15.75 -3.50
N GLN A 61 -3.94 16.35 -4.67
CA GLN A 61 -3.87 17.81 -4.83
C GLN A 61 -4.81 18.57 -3.90
N ASP A 62 -5.99 18.01 -3.60
CA ASP A 62 -6.97 18.67 -2.74
C ASP A 62 -6.66 18.61 -1.24
N GLY A 63 -5.62 17.87 -0.84
CA GLY A 63 -5.21 17.76 0.56
C GLY A 63 -6.15 16.99 1.47
N ALA A 64 -7.40 16.77 1.06
CA ALA A 64 -8.40 16.02 1.83
C ALA A 64 -8.31 14.52 1.55
N ALA A 65 -7.76 14.15 0.41
CA ALA A 65 -7.55 12.76 0.02
C ALA A 65 -6.07 12.44 0.02
N TYR A 66 -5.75 11.24 0.53
CA TYR A 66 -4.43 10.64 0.38
C TYR A 66 -4.57 9.36 -0.42
N THR A 67 -3.52 9.01 -1.17
CA THR A 67 -3.44 7.74 -1.88
C THR A 67 -2.54 6.80 -1.13
N VAL A 68 -3.03 5.57 -0.89
CA VAL A 68 -2.19 4.46 -0.44
C VAL A 68 -1.93 3.54 -1.63
N GLY A 69 -0.69 3.10 -1.76
CA GLY A 69 -0.29 2.19 -2.82
C GLY A 69 0.88 1.34 -2.42
N ARG A 70 1.33 0.50 -3.36
CA ARG A 70 2.47 -0.39 -3.14
C ARG A 70 2.32 -1.23 -1.88
N ILE A 71 1.08 -1.68 -1.59
CA ILE A 71 0.83 -2.58 -0.47
C ILE A 71 1.30 -3.97 -0.88
N ALA A 72 2.24 -4.51 -0.13
CA ALA A 72 2.82 -5.81 -0.41
C ALA A 72 3.20 -6.52 0.89
N VAL A 73 3.01 -7.83 0.91
CA VAL A 73 3.43 -8.70 1.99
C VAL A 73 4.36 -9.75 1.40
N LEU A 74 5.53 -9.94 2.00
CA LEU A 74 6.45 -11.01 1.58
C LEU A 74 5.76 -12.35 1.67
N SER A 75 6.05 -13.25 0.72
CA SER A 75 5.35 -14.54 0.59
C SER A 75 5.37 -15.36 1.88
N GLN A 76 6.49 -15.37 2.61
CA GLN A 76 6.64 -16.13 3.85
C GLN A 76 5.81 -15.59 5.01
N TYR A 77 5.28 -14.37 4.88
CA TYR A 77 4.45 -13.74 5.92
C TYR A 77 2.96 -13.66 5.54
N ARG A 78 2.55 -14.26 4.42
CA ARG A 78 1.14 -14.26 3.99
C ARG A 78 0.32 -15.20 4.85
N GLY A 79 -0.99 -14.93 4.92
CA GLY A 79 -1.92 -15.70 5.75
C GLY A 79 -1.91 -15.31 7.22
N LEU A 80 -1.22 -14.24 7.60
CA LEU A 80 -1.11 -13.75 8.98
C LEU A 80 -1.81 -12.40 9.18
N HIS A 81 -2.65 -12.00 8.24
CA HIS A 81 -3.39 -10.73 8.26
C HIS A 81 -2.50 -9.47 8.27
N LEU A 82 -1.26 -9.57 7.78
CA LEU A 82 -0.36 -8.41 7.74
C LEU A 82 -0.79 -7.38 6.69
N GLY A 83 -1.46 -7.80 5.61
CA GLY A 83 -2.07 -6.87 4.66
C GLY A 83 -3.12 -5.98 5.32
N ASN A 84 -3.97 -6.55 6.18
CA ASN A 84 -4.93 -5.80 6.97
C ASN A 84 -4.23 -4.83 7.92
N HIS A 85 -3.15 -5.28 8.55
CA HIS A 85 -2.40 -4.49 9.52
C HIS A 85 -1.74 -3.27 8.85
N ILE A 86 -1.03 -3.47 7.73
CA ILE A 86 -0.36 -2.35 7.04
C ILE A 86 -1.38 -1.34 6.49
N LEU A 87 -2.53 -1.82 6.02
CA LEU A 87 -3.59 -0.94 5.53
C LEU A 87 -4.14 -0.07 6.66
N LYS A 88 -4.36 -0.63 7.84
CA LYS A 88 -4.81 0.12 9.02
C LYS A 88 -3.77 1.14 9.47
N GLU A 89 -2.49 0.78 9.44
CA GLU A 89 -1.42 1.72 9.76
C GLU A 89 -1.41 2.90 8.78
N ALA A 90 -1.63 2.64 7.50
CA ALA A 90 -1.74 3.70 6.49
C ALA A 90 -2.96 4.60 6.75
N GLU A 91 -4.10 4.02 7.11
CA GLU A 91 -5.32 4.77 7.45
C GLU A 91 -5.09 5.68 8.66
N GLN A 92 -4.46 5.15 9.71
CA GLN A 92 -4.16 5.95 10.90
C GLN A 92 -3.18 7.08 10.60
N CYS A 93 -2.16 6.80 9.80
CA CYS A 93 -1.21 7.81 9.36
C CYS A 93 -1.91 8.92 8.56
N ALA A 94 -2.78 8.56 7.63
CA ALA A 94 -3.53 9.52 6.84
C ALA A 94 -4.45 10.38 7.72
N ARG A 95 -5.11 9.79 8.72
CA ARG A 95 -5.93 10.56 9.67
C ARG A 95 -5.10 11.59 10.44
N ARG A 96 -3.92 11.20 10.92
CA ARG A 96 -3.02 12.12 11.63
C ARG A 96 -2.56 13.27 10.75
N LEU A 97 -2.50 13.05 9.43
CA LEU A 97 -2.13 14.08 8.46
C LEU A 97 -3.33 14.93 8.02
N GLY A 98 -4.53 14.67 8.54
CA GLY A 98 -5.73 15.46 8.25
C GLY A 98 -6.54 14.95 7.07
N ALA A 99 -6.25 13.78 6.53
CA ALA A 99 -7.00 13.23 5.41
C ALA A 99 -8.42 12.85 5.84
N ARG A 100 -9.39 13.09 4.93
CA ARG A 100 -10.79 12.71 5.12
C ARG A 100 -11.16 11.45 4.37
N ARG A 101 -10.40 11.11 3.34
CA ARG A 101 -10.60 9.88 2.59
C ARG A 101 -9.27 9.33 2.11
N LEU A 102 -9.26 8.03 1.90
CA LEU A 102 -8.12 7.31 1.35
C LEU A 102 -8.56 6.70 0.02
N VAL A 103 -7.73 6.88 -1.01
CA VAL A 103 -7.97 6.32 -2.33
C VAL A 103 -6.85 5.37 -2.71
N LEU A 104 -7.15 4.42 -3.56
CA LEU A 104 -6.15 3.47 -4.05
C LEU A 104 -6.55 2.91 -5.41
N SER A 105 -5.56 2.34 -6.09
CA SER A 105 -5.73 1.59 -7.32
C SER A 105 -5.52 0.12 -7.00
N ALA A 106 -6.62 -0.64 -6.92
CA ALA A 106 -6.58 -2.05 -6.53
C ALA A 106 -6.38 -2.94 -7.74
N GLN A 107 -5.46 -3.90 -7.63
CA GLN A 107 -5.45 -5.01 -8.59
C GLN A 107 -6.79 -5.73 -8.46
N CYS A 108 -7.47 -5.98 -9.60
CA CYS A 108 -8.84 -6.51 -9.57
C CYS A 108 -8.96 -7.84 -8.82
N ARG A 109 -7.92 -8.69 -8.87
CA ARG A 109 -7.93 -9.98 -8.18
C ARG A 109 -8.01 -9.86 -6.65
N VAL A 110 -7.61 -8.71 -6.08
CA VAL A 110 -7.65 -8.48 -4.62
C VAL A 110 -8.70 -7.45 -4.21
N GLN A 111 -9.58 -7.07 -5.12
CA GLN A 111 -10.69 -6.17 -4.80
C GLN A 111 -11.49 -6.63 -3.56
N PRO A 112 -11.82 -7.93 -3.40
CA PRO A 112 -12.56 -8.38 -2.21
C PRO A 112 -11.84 -8.10 -0.89
N PHE A 113 -10.51 -8.13 -0.88
CA PHE A 113 -9.72 -7.77 0.30
C PHE A 113 -9.99 -6.32 0.72
N TYR A 114 -9.99 -5.40 -0.23
CA TYR A 114 -10.27 -4.00 0.06
C TYR A 114 -11.71 -3.76 0.44
N GLU A 115 -12.66 -4.46 -0.20
CA GLU A 115 -14.07 -4.35 0.16
C GLU A 115 -14.32 -4.77 1.60
N LYS A 116 -13.67 -5.84 2.07
CA LYS A 116 -13.75 -6.28 3.46
C LYS A 116 -13.19 -5.24 4.44
N ASN A 117 -12.31 -4.38 3.97
CA ASN A 117 -11.70 -3.32 4.77
C ASN A 117 -12.44 -1.98 4.63
N GLY A 118 -13.60 -1.96 3.99
CA GLY A 118 -14.47 -0.79 3.92
C GLY A 118 -14.27 0.08 2.68
N TYR A 119 -13.55 -0.39 1.67
CA TYR A 119 -13.33 0.34 0.43
C TYR A 119 -14.42 0.03 -0.58
N THR A 120 -14.80 1.03 -1.38
CA THR A 120 -15.81 0.92 -2.43
C THR A 120 -15.16 1.20 -3.77
N ALA A 121 -15.38 0.30 -4.75
CA ALA A 121 -14.87 0.47 -6.10
C ALA A 121 -15.73 1.46 -6.90
N SER A 122 -15.12 2.22 -7.79
CA SER A 122 -15.79 3.13 -8.70
C SER A 122 -15.04 3.26 -10.00
N GLY A 123 -15.78 3.60 -11.08
CA GLY A 123 -15.21 3.78 -12.40
C GLY A 123 -14.95 2.46 -13.12
N ASP A 124 -14.27 2.58 -14.25
CA ASP A 124 -13.98 1.44 -15.12
C ASP A 124 -12.69 0.76 -14.71
N VAL A 125 -12.60 -0.53 -15.02
CA VAL A 125 -11.35 -1.30 -14.94
C VAL A 125 -10.37 -0.75 -15.97
N TYR A 126 -9.11 -0.64 -15.60
CA TYR A 126 -8.04 -0.17 -16.47
C TYR A 126 -6.78 -1.02 -16.29
N LEU A 127 -5.85 -0.90 -17.26
CA LEU A 127 -4.59 -1.62 -17.22
C LEU A 127 -3.49 -0.73 -16.63
N ASP A 128 -2.75 -1.28 -15.67
CA ASP A 128 -1.44 -0.78 -15.27
C ASP A 128 -0.43 -1.86 -15.66
N GLU A 129 0.39 -1.54 -16.67
CA GLU A 129 1.20 -2.53 -17.39
C GLU A 129 0.29 -3.65 -17.92
N PHE A 130 0.46 -4.89 -17.48
CA PHE A 130 -0.37 -6.03 -17.92
C PHE A 130 -1.53 -6.36 -16.97
N CYS A 131 -1.60 -5.68 -15.84
CA CYS A 131 -2.50 -6.05 -14.74
C CYS A 131 -3.73 -5.15 -14.69
N THR A 132 -4.92 -5.76 -14.56
CA THR A 132 -6.17 -5.00 -14.43
C THR A 132 -6.30 -4.41 -13.03
N HIS A 133 -6.70 -3.13 -12.98
CA HIS A 133 -6.88 -2.37 -11.74
C HIS A 133 -8.23 -1.68 -11.74
N ILE A 134 -8.70 -1.31 -10.54
CA ILE A 134 -9.90 -0.51 -10.34
C ILE A 134 -9.67 0.49 -9.20
N HIS A 135 -10.21 1.70 -9.37
CA HIS A 135 -10.15 2.73 -8.33
C HIS A 135 -11.04 2.35 -7.15
N MET A 136 -10.54 2.52 -5.94
CA MET A 136 -11.32 2.29 -4.72
C MET A 136 -11.09 3.42 -3.73
N GLU A 137 -12.11 3.69 -2.89
CA GLU A 137 -12.07 4.76 -1.89
C GLU A 137 -12.69 4.31 -0.57
N LYS A 138 -12.24 4.94 0.50
CA LYS A 138 -12.81 4.80 1.83
C LYS A 138 -12.81 6.15 2.53
N MET A 139 -13.96 6.53 3.11
CA MET A 139 -14.05 7.69 4.01
C MET A 139 -13.43 7.33 5.34
N LEU A 140 -12.57 8.21 5.84
CA LEU A 140 -11.84 7.99 7.09
C LEU A 140 -12.58 8.53 8.32
#